data_fe932b1bdc097e9f76976b625b7af7c1
#
_entry.id   fe932b1bdc097e9f76976b625b7af7c1
#
_cell.length_a   1.000
_cell.length_b   1.000
_cell.length_c   1.000
_cell.angle_alpha   90.00
_cell.angle_beta   90.00
_cell.angle_gamma   90.00
#
_symmetry.space_group_name_H-M   'P 1'
#
loop_
_entity.id
_entity.type
_entity.pdbx_description
1 polymer ?
#
loop_
_entity_poly.entity_id
_entity_poly.type
_entity_poly.pdbx_seq_one_letter_code
_entity_poly.pdbx_strand_id
1 'polypeptide(L)'
;MSDSSFRSMRMTRLVRPPGIPGIRKWAESNGHRVGRSGMIPPRVRQAYFAANPEVVEVVRVFAQDSGVGPDVYDWPDDGPLGPVYAIAFVRGLDEQEVLHRLGAEGQDIRLISDAEVAGHQGADGPEEIITIARLGNWVVAECKGRRGSRLEHVKALSIGGGEAVAVQRDRGAHDRFIYAVDGQVVTSFTPSRPFDRRGSDPDRLNGHLRLLGIDPTGDDIVDNAVPAALALASRISGVVIIDFGGNELPPHFADRFSGAKILNRESPRLGAVLGQ
;
A
#
# COMPACT_ATOMS: atom_id res chain seq x y z
N MET A 1 -21.17 -26.24 -43.04
CA MET A 1 -19.71 -26.08 -43.19
C MET A 1 -19.34 -24.80 -42.47
N SER A 2 -18.99 -24.91 -41.21
CA SER A 2 -18.58 -23.77 -40.39
C SER A 2 -17.26 -24.14 -39.74
N ASP A 3 -16.24 -23.52 -40.25
CA ASP A 3 -14.86 -23.74 -39.85
C ASP A 3 -14.60 -22.93 -38.59
N SER A 4 -14.56 -23.62 -37.44
CA SER A 4 -14.28 -23.03 -36.13
C SER A 4 -12.79 -23.15 -35.85
N SER A 5 -12.05 -22.15 -36.34
CA SER A 5 -10.61 -22.03 -36.11
C SER A 5 -10.36 -21.58 -34.66
N PHE A 6 -10.29 -22.51 -33.72
CA PHE A 6 -9.74 -22.28 -32.39
C PHE A 6 -8.23 -22.05 -32.53
N ARG A 7 -7.81 -20.78 -32.58
CA ARG A 7 -6.41 -20.43 -32.40
C ARG A 7 -6.02 -20.80 -30.94
N SER A 8 -5.27 -21.88 -30.84
CA SER A 8 -4.53 -22.23 -29.65
C SER A 8 -3.65 -21.06 -29.23
N MET A 9 -4.12 -20.28 -28.24
CA MET A 9 -3.26 -19.35 -27.51
C MET A 9 -2.21 -20.19 -26.79
N ARG A 10 -1.00 -20.23 -27.32
CA ARG A 10 0.17 -20.69 -26.56
C ARG A 10 0.23 -19.82 -25.31
N MET A 11 -0.04 -20.39 -24.14
CA MET A 11 0.31 -19.79 -22.87
C MET A 11 1.83 -19.61 -22.85
N THR A 12 2.26 -18.40 -23.19
CA THR A 12 3.65 -17.99 -22.97
C THR A 12 3.86 -18.11 -21.46
N ARG A 13 4.80 -18.98 -21.09
CA ARG A 13 5.21 -19.18 -19.70
C ARG A 13 5.56 -17.81 -19.15
N LEU A 14 4.71 -17.23 -18.30
CA LEU A 14 4.94 -15.96 -17.65
C LEU A 14 6.25 -16.07 -16.86
N VAL A 15 7.29 -15.42 -17.35
CA VAL A 15 8.56 -15.32 -16.64
C VAL A 15 8.26 -14.44 -15.43
N ARG A 16 8.21 -15.05 -14.27
CA ARG A 16 8.07 -14.34 -13.00
C ARG A 16 9.21 -13.33 -12.92
N PRO A 17 8.96 -12.04 -12.72
CA PRO A 17 10.05 -11.11 -12.50
C PRO A 17 10.87 -11.64 -11.32
N PRO A 18 12.20 -11.63 -11.40
CA PRO A 18 13.03 -12.13 -10.31
C PRO A 18 12.68 -11.31 -9.07
N GLY A 19 12.25 -12.00 -8.03
CA GLY A 19 12.03 -11.38 -6.73
C GLY A 19 13.30 -10.72 -6.20
N ILE A 20 13.23 -9.99 -5.11
CA ILE A 20 14.39 -9.36 -4.45
C ILE A 20 15.59 -10.32 -4.29
N PRO A 21 15.43 -11.65 -4.02
CA PRO A 21 16.56 -12.59 -4.04
C PRO A 21 17.34 -12.61 -5.34
N GLY A 22 16.67 -12.48 -6.48
CA GLY A 22 17.34 -12.40 -7.78
C GLY A 22 18.18 -11.15 -7.94
N ILE A 23 17.68 -9.99 -7.49
CA ILE A 23 18.42 -8.72 -7.52
C ILE A 23 19.63 -8.78 -6.58
N ARG A 24 19.52 -9.39 -5.39
CA ARG A 24 20.66 -9.54 -4.46
C ARG A 24 21.76 -10.38 -5.07
N LYS A 25 21.41 -11.54 -5.61
CA LYS A 25 22.38 -12.44 -6.26
C LYS A 25 23.07 -11.75 -7.43
N TRP A 26 22.31 -11.02 -8.25
CA TRP A 26 22.86 -10.22 -9.33
C TRP A 26 23.78 -9.12 -8.80
N ALA A 27 23.38 -8.39 -7.76
CA ALA A 27 24.15 -7.32 -7.14
C ALA A 27 25.49 -7.84 -6.61
N GLU A 28 25.50 -8.96 -5.88
CA GLU A 28 26.70 -9.62 -5.40
C GLU A 28 27.64 -10.00 -6.55
N SER A 29 27.09 -10.59 -7.63
CA SER A 29 27.84 -10.99 -8.81
C SER A 29 28.40 -9.80 -9.61
N ASN A 30 27.84 -8.61 -9.45
CA ASN A 30 28.25 -7.39 -10.15
C ASN A 30 28.93 -6.36 -9.23
N GLY A 31 29.44 -6.80 -8.08
CA GLY A 31 30.27 -5.97 -7.20
C GLY A 31 29.51 -4.93 -6.37
N HIS A 32 28.17 -5.01 -6.31
CA HIS A 32 27.40 -4.13 -5.46
C HIS A 32 27.30 -4.69 -4.03
N ARG A 33 27.61 -3.87 -3.04
CA ARG A 33 27.43 -4.24 -1.63
C ARG A 33 25.94 -4.13 -1.24
N VAL A 34 25.33 -5.25 -0.94
CA VAL A 34 23.94 -5.35 -0.43
C VAL A 34 23.92 -6.19 0.84
N GLY A 35 23.10 -5.81 1.81
CA GLY A 35 22.92 -6.61 3.02
C GLY A 35 22.26 -7.96 2.71
N ARG A 36 22.48 -8.97 3.54
CA ARG A 36 21.81 -10.29 3.42
C ARG A 36 20.29 -10.21 3.62
N SER A 37 19.83 -9.18 4.32
CA SER A 37 18.42 -8.88 4.57
C SER A 37 18.19 -7.37 4.51
N GLY A 38 16.94 -6.93 4.50
CA GLY A 38 16.57 -5.52 4.43
C GLY A 38 16.49 -4.98 3.00
N MET A 39 16.31 -3.68 2.86
CA MET A 39 16.07 -3.01 1.59
C MET A 39 17.29 -3.01 0.68
N ILE A 40 17.06 -3.24 -0.61
CA ILE A 40 18.08 -3.09 -1.65
C ILE A 40 18.18 -1.59 -1.99
N PRO A 41 19.38 -0.98 -1.92
CA PRO A 41 19.54 0.43 -2.23
C PRO A 41 18.99 0.79 -3.62
N PRO A 42 18.31 1.95 -3.78
CA PRO A 42 17.70 2.37 -5.05
C PRO A 42 18.68 2.34 -6.23
N ARG A 43 19.93 2.79 -6.01
CA ARG A 43 21.00 2.73 -7.01
C ARG A 43 21.31 1.32 -7.53
N VAL A 44 21.19 0.31 -6.66
CA VAL A 44 21.45 -1.09 -7.03
C VAL A 44 20.30 -1.65 -7.84
N ARG A 45 19.05 -1.30 -7.48
CA ARG A 45 17.87 -1.65 -8.27
C ARG A 45 17.91 -0.99 -9.65
N GLN A 46 18.25 0.29 -9.69
CA GLN A 46 18.38 1.03 -10.94
C GLN A 46 19.45 0.39 -11.85
N ALA A 47 20.62 0.03 -11.30
CA ALA A 47 21.66 -0.67 -12.03
C ALA A 47 21.22 -2.05 -12.52
N TYR A 48 20.47 -2.80 -11.70
CA TYR A 48 19.89 -4.08 -12.08
C TYR A 48 18.92 -3.94 -13.27
N PHE A 49 17.99 -3.00 -13.22
CA PHE A 49 17.03 -2.79 -14.29
C PHE A 49 17.70 -2.25 -15.57
N ALA A 50 18.73 -1.44 -15.44
CA ALA A 50 19.52 -0.98 -16.58
C ALA A 50 20.28 -2.14 -17.27
N ALA A 51 20.75 -3.10 -16.48
CA ALA A 51 21.44 -4.28 -17.00
C ALA A 51 20.51 -5.40 -17.50
N ASN A 52 19.21 -5.35 -17.13
CA ASN A 52 18.21 -6.36 -17.50
C ASN A 52 16.96 -5.69 -18.08
N PRO A 53 17.05 -5.08 -19.27
CA PRO A 53 15.95 -4.32 -19.86
C PRO A 53 14.71 -5.19 -20.15
N GLU A 54 14.87 -6.48 -20.39
CA GLU A 54 13.77 -7.43 -20.55
C GLU A 54 12.92 -7.55 -19.29
N VAL A 55 13.51 -7.40 -18.10
CA VAL A 55 12.79 -7.40 -16.82
C VAL A 55 11.96 -6.12 -16.68
N VAL A 56 12.49 -5.00 -17.15
CA VAL A 56 11.76 -3.72 -17.15
C VAL A 56 10.53 -3.81 -18.04
N GLU A 57 10.66 -4.43 -19.21
CA GLU A 57 9.52 -4.60 -20.14
C GLU A 57 8.45 -5.51 -19.53
N VAL A 58 8.83 -6.62 -18.91
CA VAL A 58 7.90 -7.52 -18.20
C VAL A 58 7.20 -6.76 -17.08
N VAL A 59 7.92 -5.99 -16.25
CA VAL A 59 7.33 -5.17 -15.18
C VAL A 59 6.39 -4.12 -15.74
N ARG A 60 6.74 -3.47 -16.87
CA ARG A 60 5.85 -2.50 -17.55
C ARG A 60 4.56 -3.15 -18.05
N VAL A 61 4.65 -4.29 -18.72
CA VAL A 61 3.47 -5.02 -19.22
C VAL A 61 2.55 -5.41 -18.05
N PHE A 62 3.09 -5.96 -16.98
CA PHE A 62 2.30 -6.27 -15.78
C PHE A 62 1.70 -5.03 -15.12
N ALA A 63 2.41 -3.93 -15.08
CA ALA A 63 1.91 -2.68 -14.52
C ALA A 63 0.80 -2.06 -15.37
N GLN A 64 0.87 -2.19 -16.70
CA GLN A 64 -0.17 -1.71 -17.63
C GLN A 64 -1.45 -2.54 -17.55
N ASP A 65 -1.32 -3.88 -17.49
CA ASP A 65 -2.48 -4.79 -17.46
C ASP A 65 -3.14 -4.88 -16.07
N SER A 66 -2.43 -4.60 -15.00
CA SER A 66 -2.89 -4.86 -13.63
C SER A 66 -3.17 -3.61 -12.79
N GLY A 67 -2.96 -2.40 -13.31
CA GLY A 67 -3.13 -1.16 -12.56
C GLY A 67 -1.99 -0.89 -11.57
N VAL A 68 -2.32 -0.49 -10.33
CA VAL A 68 -1.34 -0.11 -9.30
C VAL A 68 -0.52 -1.32 -8.85
N GLY A 69 0.79 -1.23 -9.00
CA GLY A 69 1.77 -2.21 -8.52
C GLY A 69 2.59 -1.72 -7.33
N PRO A 70 3.39 -2.61 -6.72
CA PRO A 70 4.27 -2.26 -5.58
C PRO A 70 5.31 -1.19 -5.90
N ASP A 71 5.69 -1.07 -7.17
CA ASP A 71 6.65 -0.09 -7.67
C ASP A 71 6.23 1.36 -7.43
N VAL A 72 4.93 1.62 -7.35
CA VAL A 72 4.34 2.94 -7.02
C VAL A 72 4.67 3.36 -5.58
N TYR A 73 4.81 2.40 -4.70
CA TYR A 73 4.99 2.57 -3.25
C TYR A 73 6.39 2.22 -2.76
N ASP A 74 7.33 2.06 -3.68
CA ASP A 74 8.72 1.74 -3.35
C ASP A 74 9.48 3.01 -2.95
N TRP A 75 8.95 3.70 -1.96
CA TRP A 75 9.53 4.90 -1.40
C TRP A 75 10.71 4.59 -0.47
N PRO A 76 11.69 5.49 -0.35
CA PRO A 76 12.69 5.43 0.70
C PRO A 76 12.04 5.54 2.10
N ASP A 77 12.81 5.29 3.16
CA ASP A 77 12.32 5.37 4.55
C ASP A 77 11.84 6.78 4.95
N ASP A 78 12.32 7.80 4.26
CA ASP A 78 11.91 9.20 4.34
C ASP A 78 10.79 9.56 3.35
N GLY A 79 10.15 8.56 2.75
CA GLY A 79 9.00 8.76 1.86
C GLY A 79 7.80 9.44 2.55
N PRO A 80 6.74 9.72 1.78
CA PRO A 80 5.66 10.62 2.21
C PRO A 80 4.97 10.21 3.51
N LEU A 81 4.90 8.92 3.79
CA LEU A 81 4.29 8.40 5.00
C LEU A 81 5.29 8.28 6.17
N GLY A 82 6.59 8.40 5.89
CA GLY A 82 7.65 8.22 6.86
C GLY A 82 7.89 6.73 7.23
N PRO A 83 8.74 6.47 8.24
CA PRO A 83 9.16 5.11 8.57
C PRO A 83 8.15 4.31 9.40
N VAL A 84 7.24 4.99 10.10
CA VAL A 84 6.18 4.37 10.92
C VAL A 84 4.87 5.09 10.67
N TYR A 85 3.88 4.35 10.21
CA TYR A 85 2.56 4.89 9.93
C TYR A 85 1.49 3.81 9.92
N ALA A 86 0.25 4.24 10.04
CA ALA A 86 -0.91 3.48 9.63
C ALA A 86 -1.74 4.30 8.65
N ILE A 87 -2.20 3.68 7.59
CA ILE A 87 -3.12 4.29 6.65
C ILE A 87 -4.35 3.43 6.50
N ALA A 88 -5.54 4.06 6.60
CA ALA A 88 -6.81 3.38 6.42
C ALA A 88 -7.61 4.03 5.28
N PHE A 89 -8.16 3.19 4.43
CA PHE A 89 -9.12 3.54 3.39
C PHE A 89 -10.48 3.08 3.85
N VAL A 90 -11.43 3.99 3.96
CA VAL A 90 -12.75 3.74 4.56
C VAL A 90 -13.83 4.14 3.59
N ARG A 91 -14.80 3.26 3.35
CA ARG A 91 -15.98 3.52 2.54
C ARG A 91 -17.24 3.37 3.39
N GLY A 92 -18.19 4.29 3.18
CA GLY A 92 -19.48 4.26 3.88
C GLY A 92 -19.59 5.20 5.08
N LEU A 93 -18.51 5.94 5.39
CA LEU A 93 -18.48 6.95 6.45
C LEU A 93 -18.08 8.32 5.88
N ASP A 94 -18.45 9.37 6.61
CA ASP A 94 -17.90 10.72 6.38
C ASP A 94 -16.60 10.95 7.17
N GLU A 95 -15.96 12.07 6.93
CA GLU A 95 -14.65 12.41 7.50
C GLU A 95 -14.70 12.55 9.03
N GLN A 96 -15.75 13.16 9.54
CA GLN A 96 -15.92 13.38 10.99
C GLN A 96 -16.15 12.06 11.69
N GLU A 97 -17.03 11.21 11.15
CA GLU A 97 -17.32 9.90 11.72
C GLU A 97 -16.06 8.99 11.69
N VAL A 98 -15.23 9.07 10.65
CA VAL A 98 -13.95 8.35 10.64
C VAL A 98 -13.04 8.82 11.77
N LEU A 99 -12.90 10.13 11.99
CA LEU A 99 -12.12 10.67 13.10
C LEU A 99 -12.67 10.24 14.47
N HIS A 100 -14.00 10.29 14.65
CA HIS A 100 -14.65 9.84 15.89
C HIS A 100 -14.39 8.35 16.16
N ARG A 101 -14.51 7.49 15.15
CA ARG A 101 -14.20 6.05 15.31
C ARG A 101 -12.73 5.75 15.53
N LEU A 102 -11.85 6.68 15.16
CA LEU A 102 -10.43 6.64 15.51
C LEU A 102 -10.13 7.26 16.89
N GLY A 103 -11.14 7.75 17.60
CA GLY A 103 -11.05 8.24 18.97
C GLY A 103 -10.86 9.75 19.10
N ALA A 104 -11.07 10.52 18.04
CA ALA A 104 -11.10 11.99 18.14
C ALA A 104 -12.43 12.47 18.72
N GLU A 105 -12.35 13.40 19.67
CA GLU A 105 -13.51 14.15 20.11
C GLU A 105 -13.70 15.41 19.26
N GLY A 106 -14.93 15.98 19.23
CA GLY A 106 -15.21 17.12 18.35
C GLY A 106 -14.29 18.32 18.53
N GLN A 107 -13.83 18.55 19.77
CA GLN A 107 -12.87 19.61 20.12
C GLN A 107 -11.47 19.40 19.56
N ASP A 108 -11.08 18.16 19.25
CA ASP A 108 -9.76 17.81 18.72
C ASP A 108 -9.71 17.96 17.20
N ILE A 109 -10.88 18.02 16.56
CA ILE A 109 -11.01 18.03 15.09
C ILE A 109 -10.78 19.45 14.56
N ARG A 110 -9.75 19.61 13.74
CA ARG A 110 -9.38 20.89 13.13
C ARG A 110 -8.64 20.70 11.81
N LEU A 111 -8.33 21.77 11.12
CA LEU A 111 -7.42 21.73 9.98
C LEU A 111 -5.98 21.59 10.48
N ILE A 112 -5.25 20.66 9.88
CA ILE A 112 -3.84 20.35 10.17
C ILE A 112 -3.04 20.57 8.89
N SER A 113 -1.97 21.36 8.98
CA SER A 113 -1.06 21.62 7.87
C SER A 113 -0.02 20.51 7.71
N ASP A 114 0.54 20.36 6.51
CA ASP A 114 1.63 19.41 6.28
C ASP A 114 2.89 19.74 7.08
N ALA A 115 3.16 21.03 7.33
CA ALA A 115 4.26 21.44 8.19
C ALA A 115 4.09 20.93 9.64
N GLU A 116 2.86 20.93 10.15
CA GLU A 116 2.53 20.38 11.46
C GLU A 116 2.69 18.84 11.48
N VAL A 117 2.19 18.16 10.43
CA VAL A 117 2.39 16.71 10.27
C VAL A 117 3.87 16.35 10.18
N ALA A 118 4.67 17.12 9.42
CA ALA A 118 6.09 16.90 9.26
C ALA A 118 6.89 17.17 10.57
N GLY A 119 6.46 18.16 11.35
CA GLY A 119 7.04 18.47 12.64
C GLY A 119 6.72 17.44 13.75
N HIS A 120 5.71 16.60 13.51
CA HIS A 120 5.29 15.60 14.50
C HIS A 120 6.22 14.39 14.48
N GLN A 121 6.85 14.11 15.62
CA GLN A 121 7.90 13.08 15.75
C GLN A 121 7.39 11.63 15.70
N GLY A 122 6.09 11.39 15.51
CA GLY A 122 5.52 10.05 15.23
C GLY A 122 5.62 9.08 16.39
N ALA A 123 5.93 7.84 16.10
CA ALA A 123 5.71 6.64 16.90
C ALA A 123 6.28 6.60 18.32
N ASP A 124 7.21 7.45 18.68
CA ASP A 124 7.86 7.48 20.00
C ASP A 124 7.32 8.61 20.90
N GLY A 125 6.39 9.41 20.40
CA GLY A 125 5.72 10.47 21.15
C GLY A 125 4.41 9.99 21.82
N PRO A 126 3.94 10.72 22.85
CA PRO A 126 2.67 10.41 23.52
C PRO A 126 1.45 10.75 22.66
N GLU A 127 1.64 11.44 21.56
CA GLU A 127 0.57 11.94 20.70
C GLU A 127 0.62 11.28 19.32
N GLU A 128 -0.54 10.93 18.81
CA GLU A 128 -0.74 10.46 17.43
C GLU A 128 -1.46 11.54 16.60
N ILE A 129 -0.91 11.89 15.44
CA ILE A 129 -1.57 12.80 14.50
C ILE A 129 -2.31 12.02 13.43
N ILE A 130 -3.57 12.37 13.21
CA ILE A 130 -4.41 11.78 12.18
C ILE A 130 -4.82 12.88 11.21
N THR A 131 -4.66 12.65 9.93
CA THR A 131 -5.19 13.52 8.87
C THR A 131 -6.09 12.75 7.92
N ILE A 132 -7.13 13.41 7.45
CA ILE A 132 -8.20 12.80 6.67
C ILE A 132 -8.30 13.49 5.29
N ALA A 133 -8.52 12.71 4.26
CA ALA A 133 -8.89 13.22 2.93
C ALA A 133 -10.00 12.38 2.33
N ARG A 134 -11.03 13.04 1.76
CA ARG A 134 -12.05 12.36 0.97
C ARG A 134 -11.63 12.25 -0.48
N LEU A 135 -11.66 11.05 -1.01
CA LEU A 135 -11.32 10.72 -2.39
C LEU A 135 -12.47 9.90 -3.01
N GLY A 136 -13.43 10.60 -3.56
CA GLY A 136 -14.68 10.01 -4.06
C GLY A 136 -15.50 9.35 -2.95
N ASN A 137 -15.72 8.03 -3.04
CA ASN A 137 -16.50 7.27 -2.07
C ASN A 137 -15.66 6.75 -0.91
N TRP A 138 -14.36 7.06 -0.91
CA TRP A 138 -13.42 6.64 0.13
C TRP A 138 -12.94 7.84 0.93
N VAL A 139 -12.77 7.62 2.21
CA VAL A 139 -12.06 8.50 3.13
C VAL A 139 -10.73 7.85 3.44
N VAL A 140 -9.64 8.56 3.26
CA VAL A 140 -8.29 8.11 3.59
C VAL A 140 -7.88 8.76 4.89
N ALA A 141 -7.54 7.95 5.89
CA ALA A 141 -6.98 8.39 7.16
C ALA A 141 -5.50 8.03 7.21
N GLU A 142 -4.64 9.04 7.28
CA GLU A 142 -3.21 8.87 7.53
C GLU A 142 -2.93 9.11 9.02
N CYS A 143 -2.38 8.11 9.70
CA CYS A 143 -2.02 8.18 11.11
C CYS A 143 -0.50 8.13 11.27
N LYS A 144 0.09 9.16 11.85
CA LYS A 144 1.46 9.10 12.34
C LYS A 144 1.42 8.39 13.69
N GLY A 145 1.61 7.05 13.64
CA GLY A 145 1.40 6.15 14.75
C GLY A 145 0.69 4.86 14.30
N ARG A 146 0.09 4.14 15.23
CA ARG A 146 -0.48 2.80 14.99
C ARG A 146 -1.99 2.74 15.07
N ARG A 147 -2.67 3.82 15.44
CA ARG A 147 -4.11 3.83 15.75
C ARG A 147 -4.96 3.35 14.58
N GLY A 148 -4.69 3.84 13.38
CA GLY A 148 -5.47 3.53 12.19
C GLY A 148 -5.42 2.07 11.74
N SER A 149 -4.53 1.24 12.31
CA SER A 149 -4.37 -0.19 11.98
C SER A 149 -4.63 -1.13 13.15
N ARG A 150 -5.07 -0.61 14.31
CA ARG A 150 -5.53 -1.48 15.39
C ARG A 150 -6.78 -2.21 14.94
N LEU A 151 -6.85 -3.50 15.25
CA LEU A 151 -7.92 -4.38 14.77
C LEU A 151 -9.30 -3.87 15.15
N GLU A 152 -9.45 -3.37 16.39
CA GLU A 152 -10.68 -2.78 16.91
C GLU A 152 -11.11 -1.54 16.12
N HIS A 153 -10.18 -0.66 15.75
CA HIS A 153 -10.49 0.52 14.95
C HIS A 153 -10.88 0.16 13.52
N VAL A 154 -10.15 -0.74 12.87
CA VAL A 154 -10.49 -1.15 11.48
C VAL A 154 -11.85 -1.82 11.43
N LYS A 155 -12.20 -2.63 12.44
CA LYS A 155 -13.56 -3.16 12.60
C LYS A 155 -14.59 -2.04 12.76
N ALA A 156 -14.34 -1.12 13.69
CA ALA A 156 -15.24 0.01 13.93
C ALA A 156 -15.44 0.87 12.66
N LEU A 157 -14.38 1.13 11.89
CA LEU A 157 -14.42 1.88 10.64
C LEU A 157 -15.29 1.22 9.55
N SER A 158 -15.59 -0.07 9.65
CA SER A 158 -16.41 -0.80 8.67
C SER A 158 -17.84 -1.08 9.12
N ILE A 159 -18.21 -0.78 10.37
CA ILE A 159 -19.58 -1.02 10.90
C ILE A 159 -20.62 -0.18 10.16
N GLY A 160 -21.79 -0.78 9.90
CA GLY A 160 -22.94 -0.13 9.25
C GLY A 160 -22.96 -0.31 7.75
N GLY A 161 -22.49 -1.46 7.26
CA GLY A 161 -22.42 -1.80 5.83
C GLY A 161 -21.21 -1.15 5.12
N GLY A 162 -20.27 -0.60 5.89
CA GLY A 162 -19.05 0.01 5.39
C GLY A 162 -17.94 -1.00 5.10
N GLU A 163 -16.85 -0.48 4.57
CA GLU A 163 -15.66 -1.24 4.20
C GLU A 163 -14.40 -0.47 4.62
N ALA A 164 -13.44 -1.17 5.21
CA ALA A 164 -12.18 -0.58 5.64
C ALA A 164 -10.99 -1.45 5.26
N VAL A 165 -9.97 -0.82 4.70
CA VAL A 165 -8.67 -1.44 4.42
C VAL A 165 -7.61 -0.67 5.16
N ALA A 166 -6.76 -1.32 5.94
CA ALA A 166 -5.67 -0.68 6.65
C ALA A 166 -4.33 -1.33 6.36
N VAL A 167 -3.32 -0.51 6.20
CA VAL A 167 -1.92 -0.91 6.07
C VAL A 167 -1.13 -0.21 7.16
N GLN A 168 -0.35 -0.97 7.90
CA GLN A 168 0.60 -0.46 8.90
C GLN A 168 2.02 -0.80 8.48
N ARG A 169 2.90 0.18 8.65
CA ARG A 169 4.34 -0.01 8.67
C ARG A 169 4.88 0.28 10.06
N ASP A 170 5.70 -0.64 10.57
CA ASP A 170 6.35 -0.51 11.88
C ASP A 170 7.83 -0.91 11.79
N ARG A 171 8.70 -0.18 12.50
CA ARG A 171 10.15 -0.50 12.56
C ARG A 171 10.46 -1.87 13.17
N GLY A 172 9.53 -2.43 13.97
CA GLY A 172 9.69 -3.68 14.70
C GLY A 172 9.20 -4.93 13.98
N ALA A 173 9.05 -4.92 12.66
CA ALA A 173 8.51 -6.04 11.85
C ALA A 173 7.06 -6.44 12.23
N HIS A 174 6.29 -5.51 12.77
CA HIS A 174 4.86 -5.69 13.07
C HIS A 174 3.97 -5.09 11.97
N ASP A 175 4.47 -5.09 10.73
CA ASP A 175 3.69 -4.65 9.59
C ASP A 175 2.38 -5.45 9.50
N ARG A 176 1.30 -4.78 9.14
CA ARG A 176 -0.02 -5.40 9.12
C ARG A 176 -0.85 -4.92 7.95
N PHE A 177 -1.57 -5.85 7.37
CA PHE A 177 -2.66 -5.60 6.44
C PHE A 177 -3.96 -6.12 7.05
N ILE A 178 -5.04 -5.31 7.02
CA ILE A 178 -6.36 -5.69 7.50
C ILE A 178 -7.40 -5.22 6.50
N TYR A 179 -8.31 -6.11 6.15
CA TYR A 179 -9.51 -5.82 5.37
C TYR A 179 -10.74 -6.22 6.17
N ALA A 180 -11.65 -5.28 6.39
CA ALA A 180 -12.87 -5.48 7.15
C ALA A 180 -14.08 -4.98 6.38
N VAL A 181 -15.22 -5.65 6.54
CA VAL A 181 -16.52 -5.31 5.97
C VAL A 181 -17.58 -5.49 7.06
N ASP A 182 -18.42 -4.49 7.23
CA ASP A 182 -19.55 -4.48 8.18
C ASP A 182 -19.17 -4.97 9.59
N GLY A 183 -18.06 -4.43 10.13
CA GLY A 183 -17.55 -4.74 11.47
C GLY A 183 -16.86 -6.09 11.60
N GLN A 184 -16.73 -6.87 10.53
CA GLN A 184 -16.04 -8.14 10.52
C GLN A 184 -14.72 -8.07 9.78
N VAL A 185 -13.66 -8.60 10.38
CA VAL A 185 -12.38 -8.79 9.67
C VAL A 185 -12.55 -9.92 8.67
N VAL A 186 -12.49 -9.58 7.39
CA VAL A 186 -12.58 -10.51 6.27
C VAL A 186 -11.25 -11.24 6.10
N THR A 187 -10.16 -10.47 6.00
CA THR A 187 -8.80 -11.04 5.96
C THR A 187 -7.80 -10.09 6.61
N SER A 188 -6.80 -10.66 7.28
CA SER A 188 -5.68 -9.94 7.85
C SER A 188 -4.42 -10.80 7.79
N PHE A 189 -3.28 -10.17 7.58
CA PHE A 189 -1.98 -10.86 7.51
C PHE A 189 -0.82 -9.89 7.72
N THR A 190 0.34 -10.44 8.03
CA THR A 190 1.61 -9.72 7.95
C THR A 190 2.01 -9.63 6.47
N PRO A 191 2.24 -8.43 5.90
CA PRO A 191 2.52 -8.26 4.47
C PRO A 191 3.63 -9.15 3.91
N SER A 192 4.68 -9.42 4.70
CA SER A 192 5.76 -10.34 4.30
C SER A 192 5.35 -11.82 4.29
N ARG A 193 4.22 -12.18 4.94
CA ARG A 193 3.74 -13.56 5.10
C ARG A 193 2.26 -13.67 4.75
N PRO A 194 1.86 -13.37 3.51
CA PRO A 194 0.46 -13.37 3.11
C PRO A 194 -0.18 -14.77 3.12
N PHE A 195 0.60 -15.83 3.23
CA PHE A 195 0.13 -17.19 3.39
C PHE A 195 -0.43 -17.48 4.81
N ASP A 196 -0.03 -16.71 5.85
CA ASP A 196 -0.59 -16.81 7.22
C ASP A 196 -1.76 -15.80 7.39
N ARG A 197 -2.78 -15.97 6.56
CA ARG A 197 -3.98 -15.12 6.57
C ARG A 197 -5.01 -15.61 7.57
N ARG A 198 -5.72 -14.65 8.20
CA ARG A 198 -6.77 -14.91 9.18
C ARG A 198 -7.97 -14.00 8.92
N GLY A 199 -9.15 -14.45 9.28
CA GLY A 199 -10.40 -13.70 9.15
C GLY A 199 -11.58 -14.60 8.83
N SER A 200 -12.72 -13.99 8.53
CA SER A 200 -13.94 -14.73 8.17
C SER A 200 -13.89 -15.31 6.74
N ASP A 201 -13.12 -14.70 5.85
CA ASP A 201 -12.85 -15.17 4.49
C ASP A 201 -11.39 -14.83 4.12
N PRO A 202 -10.42 -15.62 4.63
CA PRO A 202 -9.00 -15.32 4.46
C PRO A 202 -8.56 -15.28 2.99
N ASP A 203 -9.27 -15.98 2.12
CA ASP A 203 -8.93 -16.14 0.70
C ASP A 203 -9.57 -15.09 -0.21
N ARG A 204 -10.38 -14.20 0.35
CA ARG A 204 -11.10 -13.14 -0.37
C ARG A 204 -10.26 -12.34 -1.34
N LEU A 205 -9.01 -12.09 -0.99
CA LEU A 205 -8.09 -11.24 -1.77
C LEU A 205 -7.06 -12.02 -2.60
N ASN A 206 -7.18 -13.36 -2.68
CA ASN A 206 -6.23 -14.20 -3.41
C ASN A 206 -6.06 -13.80 -4.88
N GLY A 207 -7.16 -13.39 -5.53
CA GLY A 207 -7.12 -12.87 -6.91
C GLY A 207 -6.25 -11.63 -7.04
N HIS A 208 -6.41 -10.66 -6.13
CA HIS A 208 -5.60 -9.44 -6.10
C HIS A 208 -4.14 -9.71 -5.77
N LEU A 209 -3.87 -10.63 -4.83
CA LEU A 209 -2.49 -11.03 -4.49
C LEU A 209 -1.77 -11.62 -5.70
N ARG A 210 -2.43 -12.52 -6.46
CA ARG A 210 -1.85 -13.08 -7.70
C ARG A 210 -1.56 -12.02 -8.76
N LEU A 211 -2.44 -11.02 -8.91
CA LEU A 211 -2.21 -9.89 -9.81
C LEU A 211 -1.01 -9.02 -9.39
N LEU A 212 -0.62 -9.05 -8.13
CA LEU A 212 0.60 -8.42 -7.61
C LEU A 212 1.83 -9.33 -7.69
N GLY A 213 1.70 -10.52 -8.31
CA GLY A 213 2.77 -11.50 -8.41
C GLY A 213 3.04 -12.27 -7.12
N ILE A 214 2.13 -12.21 -6.16
CA ILE A 214 2.22 -12.91 -4.87
C ILE A 214 1.42 -14.21 -4.97
N ASP A 215 2.07 -15.34 -4.68
CA ASP A 215 1.36 -16.60 -4.51
C ASP A 215 0.79 -16.69 -3.08
N PRO A 216 -0.54 -16.58 -2.91
CA PRO A 216 -1.13 -16.63 -1.59
C PRO A 216 -1.15 -18.04 -0.98
N THR A 217 -0.87 -19.08 -1.78
CA THR A 217 -0.87 -20.47 -1.33
C THR A 217 0.52 -21.04 -1.08
N GLY A 218 1.55 -20.31 -1.51
CA GLY A 218 2.95 -20.62 -1.22
C GLY A 218 3.34 -20.20 0.18
N ASP A 219 4.52 -20.63 0.62
CA ASP A 219 5.15 -20.28 1.90
C ASP A 219 6.30 -19.29 1.74
N ASP A 220 6.45 -18.71 0.55
CA ASP A 220 7.48 -17.72 0.23
C ASP A 220 7.25 -16.42 1.00
N ILE A 221 8.32 -15.92 1.61
CA ILE A 221 8.32 -14.58 2.21
C ILE A 221 8.34 -13.53 1.10
N VAL A 222 7.40 -12.59 1.18
CA VAL A 222 7.33 -11.45 0.25
C VAL A 222 8.35 -10.41 0.65
N ASP A 223 9.31 -10.20 -0.23
CA ASP A 223 10.22 -9.06 -0.13
C ASP A 223 9.51 -7.77 -0.58
N ASN A 224 9.90 -6.63 0.00
CA ASN A 224 9.25 -5.34 -0.27
C ASN A 224 7.73 -5.38 0.01
N ALA A 225 7.37 -5.98 1.11
CA ALA A 225 6.02 -6.40 1.43
C ALA A 225 5.04 -5.24 1.68
N VAL A 226 5.51 -4.13 2.28
CA VAL A 226 4.65 -2.98 2.58
C VAL A 226 4.20 -2.25 1.31
N PRO A 227 5.07 -1.96 0.32
CA PRO A 227 4.66 -1.52 -1.00
C PRO A 227 3.61 -2.41 -1.67
N ALA A 228 3.74 -3.73 -1.54
CA ALA A 228 2.75 -4.67 -2.07
C ALA A 228 1.41 -4.57 -1.32
N ALA A 229 1.43 -4.37 0.00
CA ALA A 229 0.23 -4.15 0.80
C ALA A 229 -0.48 -2.83 0.45
N LEU A 230 0.26 -1.76 0.21
CA LEU A 230 -0.29 -0.47 -0.26
C LEU A 230 -0.89 -0.61 -1.66
N ALA A 231 -0.22 -1.32 -2.57
CA ALA A 231 -0.75 -1.61 -3.89
C ALA A 231 -2.05 -2.43 -3.82
N LEU A 232 -2.13 -3.40 -2.90
CA LEU A 232 -3.35 -4.17 -2.65
C LEU A 232 -4.48 -3.27 -2.13
N ALA A 233 -4.20 -2.38 -1.17
CA ALA A 233 -5.18 -1.43 -0.65
C ALA A 233 -5.69 -0.49 -1.76
N SER A 234 -4.80 -0.02 -2.64
CA SER A 234 -5.17 0.81 -3.78
C SER A 234 -6.03 0.09 -4.81
N ARG A 235 -5.78 -1.19 -5.05
CA ARG A 235 -6.62 -2.01 -5.95
C ARG A 235 -8.03 -2.21 -5.41
N ILE A 236 -8.19 -2.30 -4.10
CA ILE A 236 -9.48 -2.43 -3.44
C ILE A 236 -10.23 -1.09 -3.46
N SER A 237 -9.54 0.00 -3.15
CA SER A 237 -10.16 1.32 -2.98
C SER A 237 -10.25 2.14 -4.27
N GLY A 238 -9.42 1.87 -5.25
CA GLY A 238 -9.21 2.74 -6.42
C GLY A 238 -8.53 4.06 -6.08
N VAL A 239 -7.94 4.18 -4.87
CA VAL A 239 -7.21 5.37 -4.43
C VAL A 239 -5.72 5.10 -4.51
N VAL A 240 -4.98 6.00 -5.13
CA VAL A 240 -3.51 5.94 -5.23
C VAL A 240 -2.91 7.07 -4.42
N ILE A 241 -1.94 6.73 -3.56
CA ILE A 241 -1.18 7.71 -2.80
C ILE A 241 0.11 7.95 -3.56
N ILE A 242 0.30 9.18 -4.00
CA ILE A 242 1.49 9.56 -4.75
C ILE A 242 2.11 10.76 -4.06
N ASP A 243 3.43 10.75 -3.91
CA ASP A 243 4.20 11.88 -3.48
C ASP A 243 5.18 12.28 -4.59
N PHE A 244 5.05 13.51 -5.04
CA PHE A 244 5.96 14.10 -6.01
C PHE A 244 6.81 15.23 -5.42
N GLY A 245 6.79 15.40 -4.09
CA GLY A 245 7.58 16.44 -3.43
C GLY A 245 7.25 17.86 -3.94
N GLY A 246 5.98 18.14 -4.26
CA GLY A 246 5.54 19.41 -4.84
C GLY A 246 5.77 19.55 -6.35
N ASN A 247 6.25 18.52 -7.03
CA ASN A 247 6.42 18.52 -8.49
C ASN A 247 5.14 18.07 -9.20
N GLU A 248 4.96 18.49 -10.45
CA GLU A 248 3.86 18.00 -11.29
C GLU A 248 3.99 16.48 -11.54
N LEU A 249 2.85 15.84 -11.65
CA LEU A 249 2.75 14.42 -11.98
C LEU A 249 3.42 14.16 -13.33
N PRO A 250 4.46 13.32 -13.42
CA PRO A 250 5.04 13.01 -14.71
C PRO A 250 3.98 12.47 -15.69
N PRO A 251 3.96 12.88 -16.97
CA PRO A 251 2.91 12.52 -17.91
C PRO A 251 2.63 11.01 -18.01
N HIS A 252 3.66 10.18 -17.95
CA HIS A 252 3.52 8.73 -17.97
C HIS A 252 2.79 8.15 -16.75
N PHE A 253 2.78 8.86 -15.61
CA PHE A 253 1.98 8.49 -14.45
C PHE A 253 0.52 8.93 -14.62
N ALA A 254 0.28 10.11 -15.20
CA ALA A 254 -1.07 10.58 -15.47
C ALA A 254 -1.84 9.60 -16.38
N ASP A 255 -1.18 9.08 -17.42
CA ASP A 255 -1.75 8.08 -18.32
C ASP A 255 -2.01 6.74 -17.61
N ARG A 256 -1.05 6.29 -16.78
CA ARG A 256 -1.12 5.02 -16.05
C ARG A 256 -2.25 5.00 -15.03
N PHE A 257 -2.53 6.13 -14.39
CA PHE A 257 -3.54 6.26 -13.34
C PHE A 257 -4.75 7.06 -13.80
N SER A 258 -5.04 7.07 -15.10
CA SER A 258 -6.24 7.68 -15.66
C SER A 258 -7.49 7.12 -14.96
N GLY A 259 -8.22 7.99 -14.25
CA GLY A 259 -9.37 7.62 -13.43
C GLY A 259 -9.07 7.21 -11.97
N ALA A 260 -7.82 7.04 -11.57
CA ALA A 260 -7.46 6.87 -10.17
C ALA A 260 -7.63 8.19 -9.39
N LYS A 261 -7.96 8.07 -8.11
CA LYS A 261 -8.09 9.21 -7.20
C LYS A 261 -6.77 9.38 -6.46
N ILE A 262 -6.14 10.53 -6.68
CA ILE A 262 -4.81 10.83 -6.14
C ILE A 262 -4.95 11.67 -4.89
N LEU A 263 -4.29 11.28 -3.81
CA LEU A 263 -4.22 12.04 -2.58
C LEU A 263 -3.24 13.20 -2.75
N ASN A 264 -3.78 14.44 -2.79
CA ASN A 264 -2.97 15.65 -2.70
C ASN A 264 -2.72 15.98 -1.22
N ARG A 265 -1.45 16.15 -0.85
CA ARG A 265 -1.01 16.40 0.52
C ARG A 265 -0.60 17.85 0.78
N GLU A 266 -0.60 18.72 -0.23
CA GLU A 266 -0.13 20.11 -0.12
C GLU A 266 -1.12 21.05 0.59
N SER A 267 -2.40 20.68 0.68
CA SER A 267 -3.43 21.48 1.33
C SER A 267 -3.67 21.03 2.77
N PRO A 268 -3.98 21.97 3.69
CA PRO A 268 -4.41 21.60 5.05
C PRO A 268 -5.59 20.65 5.01
N ARG A 269 -5.52 19.58 5.82
CA ARG A 269 -6.52 18.52 5.86
C ARG A 269 -7.22 18.50 7.21
N LEU A 270 -8.48 18.06 7.22
CA LEU A 270 -9.16 17.78 8.47
C LEU A 270 -8.39 16.70 9.24
N GLY A 271 -8.24 16.87 10.53
CA GLY A 271 -7.50 15.91 11.34
C GLY A 271 -7.64 16.16 12.83
N ALA A 272 -6.94 15.35 13.61
CA ALA A 272 -6.89 15.45 15.06
C ALA A 272 -5.49 15.06 15.57
N VAL A 273 -5.10 15.64 16.71
CA VAL A 273 -3.94 15.24 17.51
C VAL A 273 -4.48 14.59 18.77
N LEU A 274 -4.16 13.31 18.96
CA LEU A 274 -4.71 12.51 20.04
C LEU A 274 -3.60 12.12 21.03
N GLY A 275 -3.83 12.35 22.33
CA GLY A 275 -3.01 11.79 23.39
C GLY A 275 -3.16 10.27 23.49
N GLN A 276 -2.14 9.61 24.03
CA GLN A 276 -2.19 8.17 24.34
C GLN A 276 -2.97 7.89 25.61
#